data_76b9029613499c3aeed80a8d4e418464
#
_entry.id   76b9029613499c3aeed80a8d4e418464
#
_cell.length_a   1.000
_cell.length_b   1.000
_cell.length_c   1.000
_cell.angle_alpha   90.00
_cell.angle_beta   90.00
_cell.angle_gamma   90.00
#
_symmetry.space_group_name_H-M   'P 1'
#
loop_
_entity.id
_entity.type
_entity.pdbx_description
1 polymer ?
#
loop_
_entity_poly.entity_id
_entity_poly.type
_entity_poly.pdbx_seq_one_letter_code
_entity_poly.pdbx_strand_id
1 'polypeptide(L)'
;MEADIRTHLFKSLEGSWNLERKLNSSNVSEPSGQCHGIARFTIRTLGPVGRGIQGHGDVVGEMLYHEEGQFQMQAPAPGVHMPYMTFSRNYIWRLNSAKAEFGEPLISLWFTKPGTEQLDYLFHILAMDDQTSGQLSEHSWQSASVIRAHGSHLCVEDQYETHYAFRFTDQGDAAEPSLAQWRTIHTVKGPNKDQRIETTFTRDQGRV
;
A
#
# COMPACT_ATOMS: atom_id res chain seq x y z
N MET A 1 13.24 0.36 -25.08
CA MET A 1 13.42 -0.33 -23.78
C MET A 1 12.15 -0.06 -23.01
N GLU A 2 11.20 -0.99 -22.99
CA GLU A 2 9.98 -0.85 -22.16
C GLU A 2 10.42 -0.73 -20.70
N ALA A 3 10.02 0.36 -20.07
CA ALA A 3 10.26 0.51 -18.64
C ALA A 3 9.51 -0.62 -17.94
N ASP A 4 10.24 -1.40 -17.13
CA ASP A 4 9.63 -2.46 -16.35
C ASP A 4 8.46 -1.92 -15.51
N ILE A 5 7.33 -2.62 -15.54
CA ILE A 5 6.07 -2.24 -14.94
C ILE A 5 6.20 -1.93 -13.43
N ARG A 6 7.11 -2.61 -12.72
CA ARG A 6 7.36 -2.38 -11.30
C ARG A 6 8.07 -1.05 -11.06
N THR A 7 9.03 -0.72 -11.92
CA THR A 7 9.73 0.56 -11.86
C THR A 7 8.77 1.71 -12.18
N HIS A 8 7.89 1.54 -13.17
CA HIS A 8 6.88 2.54 -13.50
C HIS A 8 5.88 2.71 -12.35
N LEU A 9 5.34 1.61 -11.81
CA LEU A 9 4.45 1.64 -10.65
C LEU A 9 5.11 2.34 -9.46
N PHE A 10 6.34 1.98 -9.12
CA PHE A 10 7.06 2.56 -7.98
C PHE A 10 7.14 4.08 -8.13
N LYS A 11 7.61 4.59 -9.27
CA LYS A 11 7.70 6.04 -9.53
C LYS A 11 6.34 6.73 -9.48
N SER A 12 5.29 6.07 -9.98
CA SER A 12 3.94 6.62 -10.02
C SER A 12 3.29 6.78 -8.65
N LEU A 13 3.81 6.15 -7.60
CA LEU A 13 3.31 6.32 -6.23
C LEU A 13 3.68 7.68 -5.63
N GLU A 14 4.76 8.33 -6.07
CA GLU A 14 5.23 9.60 -5.51
C GLU A 14 4.12 10.66 -5.47
N GLY A 15 4.07 11.42 -4.37
CA GLY A 15 3.13 12.52 -4.15
C GLY A 15 2.08 12.23 -3.08
N SER A 16 1.00 13.02 -3.09
CA SER A 16 -0.04 13.01 -2.05
C SER A 16 -1.30 12.30 -2.53
N TRP A 17 -1.95 11.61 -1.60
CA TRP A 17 -3.12 10.77 -1.81
C TRP A 17 -4.15 11.02 -0.72
N ASN A 18 -5.40 11.27 -1.08
CA ASN A 18 -6.52 11.24 -0.15
C ASN A 18 -6.79 9.77 0.23
N LEU A 19 -6.87 9.50 1.52
CA LEU A 19 -7.02 8.18 2.10
C LEU A 19 -8.43 8.02 2.68
N GLU A 20 -9.12 6.98 2.24
CA GLU A 20 -10.36 6.49 2.83
C GLU A 20 -10.19 5.04 3.22
N ARG A 21 -10.44 4.71 4.50
CA ARG A 21 -10.26 3.36 5.03
C ARG A 21 -11.48 2.90 5.78
N LYS A 22 -11.90 1.67 5.50
CA LYS A 22 -12.93 0.96 6.26
C LYS A 22 -12.30 -0.22 6.99
N LEU A 23 -12.54 -0.30 8.28
CA LEU A 23 -12.03 -1.33 9.15
C LEU A 23 -13.22 -2.10 9.73
N ASN A 24 -13.29 -3.39 9.44
CA ASN A 24 -14.29 -4.30 9.97
C ASN A 24 -13.57 -5.37 10.80
N SER A 25 -13.96 -5.52 12.07
CA SER A 25 -13.46 -6.56 12.94
C SER A 25 -14.59 -7.50 13.32
N SER A 26 -14.34 -8.81 13.24
CA SER A 26 -15.24 -9.83 13.77
C SER A 26 -15.00 -10.04 15.26
N ASN A 27 -13.85 -9.59 15.78
CA ASN A 27 -13.56 -9.63 17.20
C ASN A 27 -14.14 -8.38 17.87
N VAL A 28 -15.05 -8.57 18.82
CA VAL A 28 -15.73 -7.47 19.52
C VAL A 28 -14.81 -6.61 20.39
N SER A 29 -13.63 -7.12 20.74
CA SER A 29 -12.62 -6.35 21.49
C SER A 29 -11.80 -5.40 20.58
N GLU A 30 -11.90 -5.56 19.28
CA GLU A 30 -11.17 -4.77 18.28
C GLU A 30 -12.14 -3.78 17.60
N PRO A 31 -11.75 -2.51 17.42
CA PRO A 31 -12.65 -1.52 16.87
C PRO A 31 -12.95 -1.75 15.39
N SER A 32 -14.21 -1.60 15.01
CA SER A 32 -14.63 -1.36 13.62
C SER A 32 -14.85 0.15 13.42
N GLY A 33 -14.66 0.65 12.19
CA GLY A 33 -14.86 2.07 11.92
C GLY A 33 -14.32 2.52 10.57
N GLN A 34 -14.18 3.83 10.43
CA GLN A 34 -13.72 4.47 9.21
C GLN A 34 -12.58 5.44 9.50
N CYS A 35 -11.64 5.54 8.56
CA CYS A 35 -10.58 6.54 8.61
C CYS A 35 -10.64 7.43 7.37
N HIS A 36 -10.35 8.71 7.58
CA HIS A 36 -10.11 9.67 6.53
C HIS A 36 -8.79 10.38 6.82
N GLY A 37 -7.98 10.57 5.80
CA GLY A 37 -6.68 11.18 5.99
C GLY A 37 -5.94 11.41 4.68
N ILE A 38 -4.67 11.65 4.81
CA ILE A 38 -3.74 11.86 3.70
C ILE A 38 -2.59 10.86 3.84
N ALA A 39 -2.20 10.27 2.72
CA ALA A 39 -0.98 9.50 2.59
C ALA A 39 -0.03 10.22 1.63
N ARG A 40 1.26 10.23 1.94
CA ARG A 40 2.27 10.87 1.12
C ARG A 40 3.45 9.93 0.88
N PHE A 41 3.86 9.84 -0.38
CA PHE A 41 5.10 9.18 -0.76
C PHE A 41 6.15 10.24 -1.10
N THR A 42 7.27 10.19 -0.42
CA THR A 42 8.40 11.12 -0.63
C THR A 42 9.65 10.33 -0.97
N ILE A 43 10.29 10.66 -2.09
CA ILE A 43 11.57 10.04 -2.50
C ILE A 43 12.61 10.35 -1.42
N ARG A 44 13.41 9.35 -1.08
CA ARG A 44 14.53 9.47 -0.16
C ARG A 44 15.84 9.28 -0.90
N THR A 45 16.83 10.07 -0.51
CA THR A 45 18.21 9.83 -0.96
C THR A 45 18.70 8.53 -0.33
N LEU A 46 19.11 7.59 -1.15
CA LEU A 46 19.72 6.35 -0.67
C LEU A 46 21.00 6.68 0.08
N GLY A 47 21.03 6.33 1.36
CA GLY A 47 22.26 6.33 2.15
C GLY A 47 23.25 5.29 1.62
N PRO A 48 24.52 5.27 2.10
CA PRO A 48 25.50 4.28 1.68
C PRO A 48 24.95 2.88 1.94
N VAL A 49 24.77 2.13 0.86
CA VAL A 49 24.37 0.72 0.76
C VAL A 49 23.34 0.29 1.83
N GLY A 50 22.10 0.60 1.58
CA GLY A 50 21.01 0.06 2.40
C GLY A 50 20.97 -1.46 2.27
N ARG A 51 20.70 -2.17 3.39
CA ARG A 51 20.51 -3.62 3.38
C ARG A 51 19.41 -3.98 2.39
N GLY A 52 19.77 -4.57 1.26
CA GLY A 52 18.85 -5.21 0.34
C GLY A 52 18.26 -6.48 0.96
N ILE A 53 17.25 -7.03 0.32
CA ILE A 53 16.73 -8.36 0.66
C ILE A 53 17.78 -9.36 0.19
N GLN A 54 18.19 -10.29 1.08
CA GLN A 54 19.17 -11.33 0.74
C GLN A 54 18.68 -12.12 -0.48
N GLY A 55 19.52 -12.22 -1.50
CA GLY A 55 19.17 -12.90 -2.76
C GLY A 55 18.61 -11.99 -3.87
N HIS A 56 18.28 -10.72 -3.58
CA HIS A 56 17.80 -9.74 -4.58
C HIS A 56 18.88 -8.68 -4.88
N GLY A 57 18.69 -7.94 -5.97
CA GLY A 57 19.62 -6.89 -6.41
C GLY A 57 19.68 -5.68 -5.46
N ASP A 58 20.52 -4.71 -5.82
CA ASP A 58 20.71 -3.51 -5.02
C ASP A 58 19.45 -2.67 -4.92
N VAL A 59 19.29 -1.92 -3.82
CA VAL A 59 18.24 -0.93 -3.68
C VAL A 59 18.54 0.24 -4.62
N VAL A 60 17.65 0.44 -5.60
CA VAL A 60 17.78 1.51 -6.61
C VAL A 60 16.77 2.64 -6.41
N GLY A 61 15.81 2.46 -5.51
CA GLY A 61 14.83 3.48 -5.12
C GLY A 61 14.32 3.25 -3.71
N GLU A 62 14.09 4.33 -2.97
CA GLU A 62 13.48 4.31 -1.64
C GLU A 62 12.51 5.48 -1.50
N MET A 63 11.33 5.21 -0.95
CA MET A 63 10.34 6.23 -0.58
C MET A 63 9.90 6.05 0.86
N LEU A 64 9.75 7.18 1.55
CA LEU A 64 9.00 7.22 2.78
C LEU A 64 7.51 7.33 2.42
N TYR A 65 6.74 6.39 2.90
CA TYR A 65 5.29 6.48 2.98
C TYR A 65 4.91 6.97 4.37
N HIS A 66 4.22 8.10 4.43
CA HIS A 66 3.64 8.65 5.64
C HIS A 66 2.14 8.77 5.49
N GLU A 67 1.38 8.24 6.41
CA GLU A 67 -0.07 8.44 6.48
C GLU A 67 -0.47 9.04 7.81
N GLU A 68 -1.43 9.97 7.75
CA GLU A 68 -2.03 10.60 8.92
C GLU A 68 -3.49 10.90 8.68
N GLY A 69 -4.28 10.94 9.74
CA GLY A 69 -5.71 11.23 9.60
C GLY A 69 -6.49 11.00 10.89
N GLN A 70 -7.80 10.82 10.70
CA GLN A 70 -8.74 10.61 11.77
C GLN A 70 -9.44 9.27 11.61
N PHE A 71 -9.58 8.56 12.70
CA PHE A 71 -10.36 7.33 12.82
C PHE A 71 -11.63 7.60 13.61
N GLN A 72 -12.77 7.24 13.07
CA GLN A 72 -14.05 7.26 13.73
C GLN A 72 -14.52 5.84 14.00
N MET A 73 -14.64 5.46 15.26
CA MET A 73 -15.18 4.17 15.64
C MET A 73 -16.65 4.06 15.23
N GLN A 74 -17.08 2.88 14.85
CA GLN A 74 -18.49 2.59 14.62
C GLN A 74 -19.26 2.75 15.94
N ALA A 75 -20.33 3.55 15.91
CA ALA A 75 -21.18 3.74 17.08
C ALA A 75 -21.92 2.44 17.43
N PRO A 76 -22.03 2.09 18.72
CA PRO A 76 -22.72 0.89 19.17
C PRO A 76 -24.24 0.94 18.95
N ALA A 77 -24.81 2.15 18.84
CA ALA A 77 -26.24 2.37 18.60
C ALA A 77 -26.49 3.72 17.89
N PRO A 78 -27.62 3.90 17.19
CA PRO A 78 -28.01 5.18 16.63
C PRO A 78 -28.04 6.29 17.67
N GLY A 79 -27.49 7.48 17.33
CA GLY A 79 -27.45 8.65 18.21
C GLY A 79 -26.27 8.69 19.18
N VAL A 80 -25.46 7.66 19.27
CA VAL A 80 -24.20 7.68 20.03
C VAL A 80 -23.11 8.32 19.19
N HIS A 81 -22.52 9.42 19.67
CA HIS A 81 -21.38 10.06 19.02
C HIS A 81 -20.08 9.47 19.57
N MET A 82 -19.30 8.87 18.67
CA MET A 82 -17.96 8.39 19.01
C MET A 82 -16.93 9.49 18.72
N PRO A 83 -15.93 9.68 19.60
CA PRO A 83 -14.87 10.65 19.35
C PRO A 83 -14.00 10.22 18.18
N TYR A 84 -13.42 11.21 17.48
CA TYR A 84 -12.38 10.96 16.53
C TYR A 84 -11.05 10.73 17.24
N MET A 85 -10.32 9.75 16.75
CA MET A 85 -8.94 9.49 17.18
C MET A 85 -8.00 9.80 16.01
N THR A 86 -6.89 10.47 16.28
CA THR A 86 -5.85 10.69 15.27
C THR A 86 -4.98 9.46 15.12
N PHE A 87 -4.51 9.21 13.92
CA PHE A 87 -3.50 8.19 13.65
C PHE A 87 -2.39 8.77 12.76
N SER A 88 -1.21 8.22 12.88
CA SER A 88 -0.06 8.50 12.02
C SER A 88 0.80 7.25 11.92
N ARG A 89 1.28 6.91 10.72
CA ARG A 89 2.12 5.75 10.46
C ARG A 89 3.13 6.03 9.37
N ASN A 90 4.30 5.42 9.49
CA ASN A 90 5.35 5.44 8.49
C ASN A 90 5.67 4.03 8.00
N TYR A 91 5.98 3.92 6.71
CA TYR A 91 6.55 2.72 6.09
C TYR A 91 7.63 3.16 5.10
N ILE A 92 8.58 2.27 4.84
CA ILE A 92 9.56 2.45 3.76
C ILE A 92 9.19 1.51 2.62
N TRP A 93 9.08 2.07 1.43
CA TRP A 93 8.93 1.31 0.19
C TRP A 93 10.27 1.32 -0.54
N ARG A 94 10.73 0.17 -0.99
CA ARG A 94 12.01 0.01 -1.70
C ARG A 94 11.81 -0.65 -3.04
N LEU A 95 12.51 -0.16 -4.03
CA LEU A 95 12.69 -0.79 -5.33
C LEU A 95 14.10 -1.39 -5.37
N ASN A 96 14.20 -2.69 -5.56
CA ASN A 96 15.45 -3.39 -5.79
C ASN A 96 15.62 -3.63 -7.29
N SER A 97 16.86 -3.51 -7.77
CA SER A 97 17.17 -3.83 -9.17
C SER A 97 16.94 -5.31 -9.47
N ALA A 98 16.72 -5.61 -10.75
CA ALA A 98 16.75 -6.99 -11.21
C ALA A 98 18.13 -7.62 -10.93
N LYS A 99 18.15 -8.83 -10.35
CA LYS A 99 19.36 -9.64 -10.28
C LYS A 99 19.39 -10.58 -11.48
N ALA A 100 20.56 -10.83 -12.03
CA ALA A 100 20.70 -11.66 -13.24
C ALA A 100 20.03 -13.06 -13.14
N GLU A 101 19.86 -13.58 -11.92
CA GLU A 101 19.23 -14.87 -11.68
C GLU A 101 17.70 -14.82 -11.57
N PHE A 102 17.10 -13.65 -11.28
CA PHE A 102 15.66 -13.50 -11.02
C PHE A 102 14.93 -12.59 -12.01
N GLY A 103 15.65 -11.99 -12.95
CA GLY A 103 15.11 -11.33 -14.15
C GLY A 103 14.28 -10.06 -13.97
N GLU A 104 13.79 -9.74 -12.78
CA GLU A 104 12.84 -8.64 -12.56
C GLU A 104 13.13 -7.81 -11.31
N PRO A 105 12.90 -6.48 -11.34
CA PRO A 105 12.94 -5.66 -10.14
C PRO A 105 11.92 -6.12 -9.09
N LEU A 106 12.14 -5.73 -7.85
CA LEU A 106 11.31 -6.12 -6.71
C LEU A 106 10.87 -4.90 -5.92
N ILE A 107 9.58 -4.80 -5.59
CA ILE A 107 9.08 -3.80 -4.64
C ILE A 107 8.88 -4.48 -3.28
N SER A 108 9.41 -3.86 -2.22
CA SER A 108 9.29 -4.34 -0.85
C SER A 108 8.83 -3.24 0.09
N LEU A 109 8.02 -3.61 1.08
CA LEU A 109 7.51 -2.74 2.12
C LEU A 109 8.16 -3.10 3.44
N TRP A 110 8.53 -2.07 4.20
CA TRP A 110 9.24 -2.20 5.45
C TRP A 110 8.58 -1.37 6.54
N PHE A 111 8.53 -1.91 7.75
CA PHE A 111 8.19 -1.11 8.91
C PHE A 111 9.30 -0.11 9.23
N THR A 112 8.91 0.98 9.91
CA THR A 112 9.86 1.89 10.54
C THR A 112 9.89 1.64 12.04
N LYS A 113 11.02 1.96 12.68
CA LYS A 113 11.10 1.96 14.12
C LYS A 113 10.08 2.95 14.69
N PRO A 114 9.37 2.59 15.77
CA PRO A 114 8.33 3.44 16.35
C PRO A 114 8.77 4.90 16.56
N GLY A 115 7.96 5.85 16.11
CA GLY A 115 8.23 7.29 16.24
C GLY A 115 9.36 7.82 15.38
N THR A 116 9.87 7.04 14.43
CA THR A 116 10.98 7.45 13.55
C THR A 116 10.69 7.11 12.09
N GLU A 117 11.55 7.57 11.19
CA GLU A 117 11.58 7.19 9.78
C GLU A 117 12.68 6.14 9.48
N GLN A 118 13.29 5.56 10.50
CA GLN A 118 14.35 4.58 10.33
C GLN A 118 13.77 3.21 9.98
N LEU A 119 14.39 2.55 9.01
CA LEU A 119 14.06 1.19 8.60
C LEU A 119 14.13 0.24 9.80
N ASP A 120 13.15 -0.65 9.91
CA ASP A 120 13.11 -1.71 10.91
C ASP A 120 13.12 -3.07 10.21
N TYR A 121 12.02 -3.77 10.10
CA TYR A 121 11.94 -5.10 9.52
C TYR A 121 11.00 -5.15 8.30
N LEU A 122 11.18 -6.17 7.48
CA LEU A 122 10.38 -6.39 6.28
C LEU A 122 8.91 -6.65 6.66
N PHE A 123 8.00 -5.86 6.09
CA PHE A 123 6.58 -6.17 6.17
C PHE A 123 6.23 -7.26 5.15
N HIS A 124 6.40 -6.99 3.88
CA HIS A 124 6.28 -8.00 2.82
C HIS A 124 6.88 -7.51 1.48
N ILE A 125 6.96 -8.41 0.54
CA ILE A 125 7.30 -8.16 -0.85
C ILE A 125 5.99 -8.07 -1.64
N LEU A 126 5.90 -7.18 -2.62
CA LEU A 126 4.82 -7.16 -3.59
C LEU A 126 5.08 -8.24 -4.66
N ALA A 127 4.32 -9.32 -4.61
CA ALA A 127 4.24 -10.27 -5.70
C ALA A 127 3.19 -9.78 -6.70
N MET A 128 3.61 -9.50 -7.94
CA MET A 128 2.68 -9.12 -9.00
C MET A 128 1.86 -10.32 -9.42
N ASP A 129 0.54 -10.12 -9.60
CA ASP A 129 -0.31 -11.17 -10.13
C ASP A 129 -0.09 -11.30 -11.64
N ASP A 130 -0.02 -12.53 -12.14
CA ASP A 130 0.01 -12.78 -13.59
C ASP A 130 -1.25 -12.18 -14.21
N GLN A 131 -1.09 -11.38 -15.26
CA GLN A 131 -2.16 -10.61 -15.90
C GLN A 131 -3.29 -11.46 -16.52
N THR A 132 -3.19 -12.77 -16.42
CA THR A 132 -4.15 -13.73 -16.99
C THR A 132 -5.23 -14.22 -16.05
N SER A 133 -5.18 -13.99 -14.76
CA SER A 133 -6.20 -14.42 -13.81
C SER A 133 -7.26 -13.34 -13.56
N GLY A 134 -8.17 -13.18 -14.52
CA GLY A 134 -9.37 -12.40 -14.31
C GLY A 134 -10.31 -13.10 -13.32
N GLN A 135 -10.47 -12.54 -12.13
CA GLN A 135 -11.71 -12.61 -11.32
C GLN A 135 -11.54 -11.76 -10.05
N LEU A 136 -11.80 -10.45 -10.16
CA LEU A 136 -12.36 -9.69 -9.06
C LEU A 136 -13.45 -8.83 -9.65
N SER A 137 -14.69 -9.27 -9.42
CA SER A 137 -15.91 -8.62 -9.87
C SER A 137 -16.19 -7.36 -9.07
N GLU A 138 -15.77 -6.23 -9.58
CA GLU A 138 -16.44 -4.95 -9.32
C GLU A 138 -16.38 -4.12 -10.60
N HIS A 139 -17.52 -3.81 -11.14
CA HIS A 139 -17.75 -3.28 -12.50
C HIS A 139 -16.97 -2.00 -12.85
N SER A 140 -16.44 -1.27 -11.88
CA SER A 140 -15.70 0.00 -12.09
C SER A 140 -14.22 -0.16 -12.40
N TRP A 141 -13.65 -1.36 -12.21
CA TRP A 141 -12.21 -1.62 -12.39
C TRP A 141 -11.90 -2.40 -13.67
N GLN A 142 -12.89 -2.66 -14.53
CA GLN A 142 -12.76 -3.54 -15.71
C GLN A 142 -12.26 -2.86 -16.97
N SER A 143 -12.31 -1.53 -17.07
CA SER A 143 -12.00 -0.80 -18.32
C SER A 143 -10.71 0.01 -18.29
N ALA A 144 -9.95 0.01 -17.20
CA ALA A 144 -8.67 0.68 -17.06
C ALA A 144 -7.55 -0.37 -16.90
N SER A 145 -6.32 -0.01 -17.27
CA SER A 145 -5.16 -0.85 -16.99
C SER A 145 -4.97 -0.97 -15.47
N VAL A 146 -5.32 -2.11 -14.91
CA VAL A 146 -5.20 -2.38 -13.47
C VAL A 146 -4.08 -3.37 -13.24
N ILE A 147 -3.04 -2.93 -12.51
CA ILE A 147 -1.99 -3.81 -12.01
C ILE A 147 -2.45 -4.36 -10.65
N ARG A 148 -2.36 -5.67 -10.47
CA ARG A 148 -2.65 -6.33 -9.21
C ARG A 148 -1.39 -6.93 -8.61
N ALA A 149 -1.34 -6.91 -7.28
CA ALA A 149 -0.26 -7.52 -6.53
C ALA A 149 -0.78 -8.01 -5.18
N HIS A 150 -0.03 -8.88 -4.56
CA HIS A 150 -0.31 -9.33 -3.20
C HIS A 150 0.97 -9.41 -2.37
N GLY A 151 0.80 -9.47 -1.05
CA GLY A 151 1.87 -9.68 -0.10
C GLY A 151 1.34 -10.34 1.16
N SER A 152 2.19 -11.06 1.87
CA SER A 152 1.82 -11.72 3.11
C SER A 152 2.86 -11.51 4.20
N HIS A 153 2.41 -11.49 5.45
CA HIS A 153 3.26 -11.31 6.61
C HIS A 153 2.66 -12.07 7.80
N LEU A 154 3.50 -12.80 8.52
CA LEU A 154 3.15 -13.43 9.79
C LEU A 154 3.69 -12.56 10.93
N CYS A 155 2.79 -12.04 11.77
CA CYS A 155 3.13 -11.26 12.96
C CYS A 155 2.72 -12.05 14.21
N VAL A 156 3.70 -12.63 14.88
CA VAL A 156 3.50 -13.59 15.99
C VAL A 156 2.67 -14.78 15.51
N GLU A 157 1.37 -14.80 15.73
CA GLU A 157 0.44 -15.87 15.32
C GLU A 157 -0.67 -15.36 14.40
N ASP A 158 -0.72 -14.04 14.11
CA ASP A 158 -1.70 -13.44 13.20
C ASP A 158 -1.13 -13.36 11.79
N GLN A 159 -1.83 -13.97 10.82
CA GLN A 159 -1.49 -13.94 9.41
C GLN A 159 -2.11 -12.71 8.76
N TYR A 160 -1.28 -11.92 8.09
CA TYR A 160 -1.68 -10.76 7.29
C TYR A 160 -1.58 -11.10 5.81
N GLU A 161 -2.67 -11.00 5.09
CA GLU A 161 -2.71 -11.08 3.63
C GLU A 161 -3.15 -9.74 3.08
N THR A 162 -2.41 -9.22 2.12
CA THR A 162 -2.65 -7.92 1.52
C THR A 162 -2.81 -8.07 0.02
N HIS A 163 -3.93 -7.61 -0.51
CA HIS A 163 -4.15 -7.48 -1.95
C HIS A 163 -4.09 -6.01 -2.34
N TYR A 164 -3.44 -5.76 -3.46
CA TYR A 164 -3.27 -4.43 -4.05
C TYR A 164 -3.94 -4.37 -5.42
N ALA A 165 -4.51 -3.22 -5.75
CA ALA A 165 -4.95 -2.90 -7.10
C ALA A 165 -4.57 -1.45 -7.42
N PHE A 166 -3.81 -1.26 -8.50
CA PHE A 166 -3.32 0.04 -8.97
C PHE A 166 -3.98 0.35 -10.31
N ARG A 167 -4.77 1.42 -10.37
CA ARG A 167 -5.49 1.84 -11.57
C ARG A 167 -4.79 3.01 -12.23
N PHE A 168 -4.33 2.77 -13.46
CA PHE A 168 -3.75 3.79 -14.31
C PHE A 168 -4.81 4.39 -15.24
N THR A 169 -4.72 5.70 -15.47
CA THR A 169 -5.51 6.37 -16.51
C THR A 169 -4.73 6.37 -17.81
N ASP A 170 -5.44 6.10 -18.89
CA ASP A 170 -4.92 6.34 -20.24
C ASP A 170 -4.93 7.85 -20.48
N GLN A 171 -3.77 8.41 -20.76
CA GLN A 171 -3.60 9.86 -21.03
C GLN A 171 -3.65 10.18 -22.53
N GLY A 172 -4.07 9.20 -23.37
CA GLY A 172 -4.03 9.32 -24.83
C GLY A 172 -2.62 9.13 -25.41
N ASP A 173 -2.50 9.27 -26.73
CA ASP A 173 -1.31 8.82 -27.52
C ASP A 173 0.03 9.50 -27.20
N ALA A 174 0.11 10.47 -26.32
CA ALA A 174 1.29 11.31 -26.11
C ALA A 174 1.89 11.30 -24.71
N ALA A 175 1.27 10.67 -23.71
CA ALA A 175 1.75 10.69 -22.33
C ALA A 175 1.78 9.28 -21.72
N GLU A 176 2.76 9.04 -20.84
CA GLU A 176 2.79 7.80 -20.05
C GLU A 176 1.56 7.70 -19.14
N PRO A 177 0.96 6.49 -18.99
CA PRO A 177 -0.16 6.29 -18.10
C PRO A 177 0.15 6.75 -16.67
N SER A 178 -0.76 7.50 -16.05
CA SER A 178 -0.56 7.98 -14.67
C SER A 178 -1.39 7.18 -13.69
N LEU A 179 -0.85 6.90 -12.50
CA LEU A 179 -1.56 6.24 -11.43
C LEU A 179 -2.61 7.20 -10.85
N ALA A 180 -3.89 6.90 -11.10
CA ALA A 180 -5.01 7.75 -10.67
C ALA A 180 -5.57 7.36 -9.30
N GLN A 181 -5.58 6.06 -9.02
CA GLN A 181 -6.14 5.49 -7.81
C GLN A 181 -5.47 4.16 -7.49
N TRP A 182 -5.36 3.85 -6.22
CA TRP A 182 -4.99 2.51 -5.81
C TRP A 182 -5.73 2.10 -4.53
N ARG A 183 -5.80 0.81 -4.28
CA ARG A 183 -6.46 0.30 -3.07
C ARG A 183 -5.70 -0.87 -2.48
N THR A 184 -5.88 -1.07 -1.17
CA THR A 184 -5.43 -2.25 -0.46
C THR A 184 -6.59 -2.92 0.25
N ILE A 185 -6.54 -4.24 0.33
CA ILE A 185 -7.41 -5.04 1.18
C ILE A 185 -6.49 -5.88 2.05
N HIS A 186 -6.43 -5.57 3.34
CA HIS A 186 -5.75 -6.40 4.32
C HIS A 186 -6.77 -7.33 4.98
N THR A 187 -6.49 -8.62 4.94
CA THR A 187 -7.19 -9.63 5.73
C THR A 187 -6.24 -10.10 6.82
N VAL A 188 -6.65 -9.94 8.07
CA VAL A 188 -5.85 -10.36 9.23
C VAL A 188 -6.59 -11.49 9.92
N LYS A 189 -5.96 -12.65 10.04
CA LYS A 189 -6.51 -13.85 10.66
C LYS A 189 -5.53 -14.43 11.66
N GLY A 190 -6.01 -14.68 12.87
CA GLY A 190 -5.22 -15.32 13.92
C GLY A 190 -5.98 -15.39 15.24
N PRO A 191 -5.32 -15.84 16.31
CA PRO A 191 -5.96 -15.99 17.61
C PRO A 191 -6.38 -14.66 18.23
N ASN A 192 -5.67 -13.57 17.90
CA ASN A 192 -5.90 -12.25 18.49
C ASN A 192 -6.68 -11.32 17.57
N LYS A 193 -6.65 -11.56 16.26
CA LYS A 193 -7.24 -10.66 15.25
C LYS A 193 -8.06 -11.42 14.23
N ASP A 194 -9.21 -10.85 13.89
CA ASP A 194 -10.02 -11.22 12.73
C ASP A 194 -10.59 -9.96 12.11
N GLN A 195 -9.83 -9.38 11.19
CA GLN A 195 -10.09 -8.06 10.63
C GLN A 195 -10.00 -8.06 9.11
N ARG A 196 -10.84 -7.24 8.49
CA ARG A 196 -10.75 -6.85 7.09
C ARG A 196 -10.64 -5.33 7.01
N ILE A 197 -9.55 -4.86 6.43
CA ILE A 197 -9.23 -3.43 6.29
C ILE A 197 -9.15 -3.11 4.80
N GLU A 198 -10.05 -2.28 4.33
CA GLU A 198 -10.08 -1.81 2.94
C GLU A 198 -9.66 -0.34 2.92
N THR A 199 -8.65 -0.01 2.13
CA THR A 199 -8.19 1.37 1.98
C THR A 199 -8.19 1.74 0.50
N THR A 200 -8.78 2.88 0.18
CA THR A 200 -8.74 3.49 -1.16
C THR A 200 -7.94 4.77 -1.08
N PHE A 201 -7.09 4.94 -2.06
CA PHE A 201 -6.24 6.13 -2.22
C PHE A 201 -6.54 6.77 -3.56
N THR A 202 -6.91 8.03 -3.56
CA THR A 202 -7.14 8.83 -4.76
C THR A 202 -6.12 9.96 -4.83
N ARG A 203 -5.59 10.25 -6.03
CA ARG A 203 -4.60 11.31 -6.20
C ARG A 203 -5.15 12.62 -5.62
N ASP A 204 -4.40 13.23 -4.72
CA ASP A 204 -4.70 14.58 -4.26
C ASP A 204 -4.33 15.57 -5.39
N GLN A 205 -5.34 16.16 -6.00
CA GLN A 205 -5.13 17.11 -7.12
C GLN A 205 -4.78 18.51 -6.64
N GLY A 206 -4.52 18.69 -5.32
CA GLY A 206 -4.24 20.00 -4.74
C GLY A 206 -5.25 21.03 -5.23
N ARG A 207 -6.10 21.59 -4.41
CA ARG A 207 -6.90 22.74 -4.84
C ARG A 207 -5.92 23.87 -5.18
N VAL A 208 -5.82 24.18 -6.49
CA VAL A 208 -5.19 25.38 -7.03
C VAL A 208 -5.85 26.62 -6.45
#